data_9e7021b0bbfba8e9f5242e583c663d89
#
_entry.id   9e7021b0bbfba8e9f5242e583c663d89
#
_cell.length_a   1.000
_cell.length_b   1.000
_cell.length_c   1.000
_cell.angle_alpha   90.00
_cell.angle_beta   90.00
_cell.angle_gamma   90.00
#
_symmetry.space_group_name_H-M   'P 1'
#
loop_
_entity.id
_entity.type
_entity.pdbx_description
1 polymer ?
#
loop_
_entity_poly.entity_id
_entity_poly.type
_entity_poly.pdbx_seq_one_letter_code
_entity_poly.pdbx_strand_id
1 'polypeptide(L)'
;DACVSLTECEVMQGRFRRNPATTVDDYLEIIARKTASLFSQGARVAAHLAGVDARGTEAMGLCGFNIGMAFQIIDDILDVEGDARTGKPVGIDLRDGNPSLPLVLAVAQDAEVRRVFVAPEATETEIDSALQRVRRLDVLSTVRRLAEDYTERARDMLEGLPYSAYRQALADIITEVEERRL
;
A
#
# COMPACT_ATOMS: atom_id res chain seq x y z
N ASP A 1 -3.18 -18.03 -9.14
CA ASP A 1 -3.40 -18.55 -7.78
C ASP A 1 -2.75 -17.61 -6.77
N ALA A 2 -3.55 -16.94 -5.91
CA ALA A 2 -3.10 -15.90 -4.98
C ALA A 2 -1.97 -16.39 -4.04
N CYS A 3 -2.01 -17.64 -3.59
CA CYS A 3 -0.98 -18.20 -2.71
C CYS A 3 0.38 -18.30 -3.41
N VAL A 4 0.39 -18.69 -4.68
CA VAL A 4 1.63 -18.76 -5.50
C VAL A 4 2.18 -17.36 -5.68
N SER A 5 1.34 -16.40 -6.07
CA SER A 5 1.71 -15.00 -6.24
C SER A 5 2.30 -14.38 -4.97
N LEU A 6 1.70 -14.70 -3.81
CA LEU A 6 2.19 -14.25 -2.51
C LEU A 6 3.58 -14.83 -2.19
N THR A 7 3.77 -16.15 -2.40
CA THR A 7 5.03 -16.81 -2.12
C THR A 7 6.15 -16.30 -3.04
N GLU A 8 5.87 -16.12 -4.34
CA GLU A 8 6.81 -15.52 -5.29
C GLU A 8 7.19 -14.11 -4.89
N CYS A 9 6.21 -13.32 -4.40
CA CYS A 9 6.44 -11.96 -3.94
C CYS A 9 7.36 -11.90 -2.71
N GLU A 10 7.19 -12.77 -1.72
CA GLU A 10 8.05 -12.83 -0.54
C GLU A 10 9.51 -13.13 -0.93
N VAL A 11 9.73 -14.04 -1.89
CA VAL A 11 11.07 -14.31 -2.43
C VAL A 11 11.64 -13.11 -3.18
N MET A 12 10.80 -12.41 -3.96
CA MET A 12 11.20 -11.20 -4.70
C MET A 12 11.52 -10.04 -3.76
N GLN A 13 10.72 -9.80 -2.73
CA GLN A 13 10.89 -8.70 -1.78
C GLN A 13 12.28 -8.73 -1.11
N GLY A 14 12.83 -9.92 -0.88
CA GLY A 14 14.20 -10.06 -0.36
C GLY A 14 15.28 -9.39 -1.22
N ARG A 15 15.07 -9.26 -2.54
CA ARG A 15 16.00 -8.60 -3.47
C ARG A 15 15.96 -7.08 -3.38
N PHE A 16 14.85 -6.53 -2.91
CA PHE A 16 14.63 -5.10 -2.79
C PHE A 16 14.94 -4.56 -1.39
N ARG A 17 15.12 -5.47 -0.42
CA ARG A 17 15.45 -5.10 0.95
C ARG A 17 16.79 -4.37 1.00
N ARG A 18 16.82 -3.16 1.59
CA ARG A 18 17.98 -2.26 1.66
C ARG A 18 18.59 -1.88 0.30
N ASN A 19 17.82 -2.02 -0.76
CA ASN A 19 18.27 -1.68 -2.11
C ASN A 19 17.86 -0.22 -2.44
N PRO A 20 18.81 0.72 -2.48
CA PRO A 20 18.51 2.12 -2.76
C PRO A 20 18.18 2.41 -4.22
N ALA A 21 18.28 1.41 -5.10
CA ALA A 21 17.93 1.50 -6.52
C ALA A 21 16.50 1.02 -6.80
N THR A 22 15.74 0.61 -5.77
CA THR A 22 14.32 0.24 -5.93
C THR A 22 13.53 1.40 -6.51
N THR A 23 12.81 1.13 -7.59
CA THR A 23 11.97 2.12 -8.29
C THR A 23 10.54 2.11 -7.74
N VAL A 24 9.76 3.14 -8.11
CA VAL A 24 8.31 3.18 -7.84
C VAL A 24 7.60 2.00 -8.51
N ASP A 25 7.99 1.65 -9.73
CA ASP A 25 7.39 0.52 -10.46
C ASP A 25 7.67 -0.81 -9.76
N ASP A 26 8.91 -1.03 -9.27
CA ASP A 26 9.25 -2.21 -8.46
C ASP A 26 8.37 -2.30 -7.20
N TYR A 27 8.21 -1.18 -6.50
CA TYR A 27 7.35 -1.11 -5.32
C TYR A 27 5.90 -1.44 -5.65
N LEU A 28 5.33 -0.83 -6.70
CA LEU A 28 3.95 -1.08 -7.12
C LEU A 28 3.74 -2.56 -7.51
N GLU A 29 4.71 -3.19 -8.15
CA GLU A 29 4.64 -4.63 -8.46
C GLU A 29 4.63 -5.47 -7.18
N ILE A 30 5.47 -5.13 -6.19
CA ILE A 30 5.50 -5.83 -4.90
C ILE A 30 4.14 -5.78 -4.22
N ILE A 31 3.55 -4.61 -4.04
CA ILE A 31 2.28 -4.47 -3.32
C ILE A 31 1.09 -5.02 -4.11
N ALA A 32 1.14 -4.95 -5.45
CA ALA A 32 0.15 -5.57 -6.32
C ALA A 32 0.07 -7.09 -6.09
N ARG A 33 1.23 -7.75 -5.99
CA ARG A 33 1.32 -9.20 -5.77
C ARG A 33 1.07 -9.59 -4.31
N LYS A 34 1.64 -8.84 -3.35
CA LYS A 34 1.61 -9.17 -1.93
C LYS A 34 0.26 -8.90 -1.29
N THR A 35 -0.33 -7.76 -1.59
CA THR A 35 -1.54 -7.26 -0.92
C THR A 35 -2.74 -7.20 -1.86
N ALA A 36 -2.65 -6.45 -2.95
CA ALA A 36 -3.79 -6.19 -3.81
C ALA A 36 -4.35 -7.45 -4.49
N SER A 37 -3.49 -8.44 -4.80
CA SER A 37 -3.93 -9.72 -5.37
C SER A 37 -4.91 -10.47 -4.47
N LEU A 38 -4.74 -10.43 -3.15
CA LEU A 38 -5.64 -11.09 -2.19
C LEU A 38 -7.02 -10.41 -2.17
N PHE A 39 -7.06 -9.08 -2.14
CA PHE A 39 -8.30 -8.32 -2.22
C PHE A 39 -9.03 -8.60 -3.54
N SER A 40 -8.29 -8.60 -4.65
CA SER A 40 -8.81 -8.91 -5.98
C SER A 40 -9.43 -10.30 -6.06
N GLN A 41 -8.70 -11.32 -5.61
CA GLN A 41 -9.19 -12.71 -5.67
C GLN A 41 -10.36 -12.94 -4.71
N GLY A 42 -10.35 -12.34 -3.53
CA GLY A 42 -11.47 -12.39 -2.60
C GLY A 42 -12.75 -11.82 -3.20
N ALA A 43 -12.66 -10.64 -3.83
CA ALA A 43 -13.78 -10.00 -4.51
C ALA A 43 -14.28 -10.83 -5.71
N ARG A 44 -13.38 -11.41 -6.53
CA ARG A 44 -13.74 -12.31 -7.64
C ARG A 44 -14.49 -13.55 -7.16
N VAL A 45 -13.97 -14.21 -6.13
CA VAL A 45 -14.59 -15.41 -5.58
C VAL A 45 -15.99 -15.09 -5.03
N ALA A 46 -16.13 -13.99 -4.29
CA ALA A 46 -17.42 -13.56 -3.77
C ALA A 46 -18.45 -13.28 -4.89
N ALA A 47 -18.03 -12.55 -5.92
CA ALA A 47 -18.88 -12.25 -7.08
C ALA A 47 -19.29 -13.53 -7.84
N HIS A 48 -18.35 -14.44 -8.07
CA HIS A 48 -18.60 -15.72 -8.74
C HIS A 48 -19.61 -16.59 -7.96
N LEU A 49 -19.44 -16.71 -6.64
CA LEU A 49 -20.34 -17.47 -5.78
C LEU A 49 -21.74 -16.82 -5.70
N ALA A 50 -21.83 -15.50 -5.88
CA ALA A 50 -23.11 -14.79 -5.99
C ALA A 50 -23.79 -14.94 -7.35
N GLY A 51 -23.21 -15.66 -8.31
CA GLY A 51 -23.76 -15.88 -9.64
C GLY A 51 -23.60 -14.68 -10.58
N VAL A 52 -22.67 -13.76 -10.28
CA VAL A 52 -22.34 -12.63 -11.15
C VAL A 52 -21.67 -13.15 -12.42
N ASP A 53 -21.98 -12.56 -13.57
CA ASP A 53 -21.37 -12.94 -14.84
C ASP A 53 -19.84 -12.67 -14.87
N ALA A 54 -19.17 -13.15 -15.90
CA ALA A 54 -17.71 -13.04 -16.02
C ALA A 54 -17.25 -11.58 -16.04
N ARG A 55 -18.00 -10.68 -16.67
CA ARG A 55 -17.67 -9.25 -16.75
C ARG A 55 -17.80 -8.56 -15.39
N GLY A 56 -18.88 -8.82 -14.67
CA GLY A 56 -19.09 -8.29 -13.33
C GLY A 56 -18.09 -8.87 -12.32
N THR A 57 -17.76 -10.17 -12.43
CA THR A 57 -16.73 -10.82 -11.62
C THR A 57 -15.36 -10.15 -11.82
N GLU A 58 -15.00 -9.82 -13.07
CA GLU A 58 -13.78 -9.10 -13.38
C GLU A 58 -13.78 -7.67 -12.79
N ALA A 59 -14.89 -6.95 -12.96
CA ALA A 59 -15.03 -5.60 -12.39
C ALA A 59 -14.88 -5.59 -10.86
N MET A 60 -15.49 -6.56 -10.17
CA MET A 60 -15.32 -6.72 -8.71
C MET A 60 -13.88 -7.05 -8.33
N GLY A 61 -13.21 -7.88 -9.14
CA GLY A 61 -11.79 -8.16 -8.94
C GLY A 61 -10.91 -6.91 -9.05
N LEU A 62 -11.17 -6.06 -10.05
CA LEU A 62 -10.47 -4.78 -10.22
C LEU A 62 -10.80 -3.80 -9.09
N CYS A 63 -12.04 -3.75 -8.61
CA CYS A 63 -12.41 -2.95 -7.45
C CYS A 63 -11.60 -3.38 -6.21
N GLY A 64 -11.60 -4.68 -5.90
CA GLY A 64 -10.80 -5.23 -4.80
C GLY A 64 -9.31 -4.94 -4.96
N PHE A 65 -8.76 -5.05 -6.17
CA PHE A 65 -7.36 -4.72 -6.46
C PHE A 65 -7.05 -3.26 -6.10
N ASN A 66 -7.87 -2.31 -6.54
CA ASN A 66 -7.65 -0.90 -6.26
C ASN A 66 -7.75 -0.59 -4.75
N ILE A 67 -8.70 -1.20 -4.04
CA ILE A 67 -8.79 -1.09 -2.57
C ILE A 67 -7.50 -1.61 -1.92
N GLY A 68 -6.99 -2.77 -2.35
CA GLY A 68 -5.76 -3.38 -1.81
C GLY A 68 -4.51 -2.53 -2.05
N MET A 69 -4.41 -1.89 -3.23
CA MET A 69 -3.32 -0.94 -3.54
C MET A 69 -3.38 0.28 -2.62
N ALA A 70 -4.52 0.93 -2.50
CA ALA A 70 -4.71 2.08 -1.63
C ALA A 70 -4.43 1.72 -0.16
N PHE A 71 -4.93 0.59 0.31
CA PHE A 71 -4.73 0.10 1.67
C PHE A 71 -3.24 0.00 2.01
N GLN A 72 -2.43 -0.62 1.14
CA GLN A 72 -1.00 -0.77 1.39
C GLN A 72 -0.27 0.57 1.35
N ILE A 73 -0.58 1.43 0.38
CA ILE A 73 0.06 2.75 0.27
C ILE A 73 -0.23 3.60 1.52
N ILE A 74 -1.45 3.52 2.06
CA ILE A 74 -1.81 4.24 3.30
C ILE A 74 -1.12 3.63 4.52
N ASP A 75 -1.01 2.29 4.61
CA ASP A 75 -0.27 1.64 5.69
C ASP A 75 1.20 2.08 5.72
N ASP A 76 1.83 2.23 4.56
CA ASP A 76 3.20 2.75 4.40
C ASP A 76 3.34 4.22 4.86
N ILE A 77 2.32 5.06 4.60
CA ILE A 77 2.29 6.45 5.12
C ILE A 77 2.23 6.43 6.65
N LEU A 78 1.38 5.57 7.22
CA LEU A 78 1.22 5.45 8.68
C LEU A 78 2.48 4.94 9.36
N ASP A 79 3.29 4.09 8.70
CA ASP A 79 4.59 3.66 9.23
C ASP A 79 5.57 4.84 9.36
N VAL A 80 5.46 5.86 8.51
CA VAL A 80 6.30 7.07 8.59
C VAL A 80 5.72 8.10 9.56
N GLU A 81 4.40 8.37 9.52
CA GLU A 81 3.77 9.44 10.29
C GLU A 81 3.39 9.04 11.72
N GLY A 82 3.07 7.77 11.90
CA GLY A 82 2.45 7.23 13.10
C GLY A 82 0.94 7.22 13.01
N ASP A 83 0.33 6.35 13.79
CA ASP A 83 -1.12 6.29 13.98
C ASP A 83 -1.41 6.41 15.48
N ALA A 84 -1.91 7.58 15.87
CA ALA A 84 -2.23 7.87 17.28
C ALA A 84 -3.31 6.93 17.86
N ARG A 85 -4.12 6.29 17.00
CA ARG A 85 -5.20 5.37 17.40
C ARG A 85 -4.68 3.98 17.73
N THR A 86 -3.68 3.49 17.01
CA THR A 86 -3.21 2.10 17.15
C THR A 86 -2.01 1.97 18.07
N GLY A 87 -1.27 3.06 18.31
CA GLY A 87 -0.03 3.02 19.11
C GLY A 87 1.04 2.11 18.52
N LYS A 88 0.96 1.77 17.24
CA LYS A 88 1.97 0.94 16.56
C LYS A 88 3.32 1.65 16.52
N PRO A 89 4.43 0.92 16.66
CA PRO A 89 5.76 1.49 16.42
C PRO A 89 5.84 2.07 15.01
N VAL A 90 6.46 3.22 14.86
CA VAL A 90 6.74 3.86 13.57
C VAL A 90 8.12 3.48 13.04
N GLY A 91 8.30 3.55 11.71
CA GLY A 91 9.59 3.33 11.06
C GLY A 91 10.02 1.87 11.01
N ILE A 92 9.08 0.93 11.07
CA ILE A 92 9.37 -0.50 10.93
C ILE A 92 10.00 -0.78 9.58
N ASP A 93 9.47 -0.20 8.50
CA ASP A 93 9.99 -0.41 7.15
C ASP A 93 11.41 0.13 7.00
N LEU A 94 11.70 1.30 7.58
CA LEU A 94 13.06 1.85 7.57
C LEU A 94 14.03 0.98 8.38
N ARG A 95 13.60 0.52 9.56
CA ARG A 95 14.40 -0.36 10.44
C ARG A 95 14.71 -1.68 9.75
N ASP A 96 13.73 -2.28 9.11
CA ASP A 96 13.87 -3.55 8.41
C ASP A 96 14.52 -3.39 7.03
N GLY A 97 14.55 -2.19 6.48
CA GLY A 97 15.00 -1.89 5.13
C GLY A 97 14.03 -2.36 4.05
N ASN A 98 12.74 -2.41 4.37
CA ASN A 98 11.70 -2.70 3.40
C ASN A 98 11.41 -1.47 2.53
N PRO A 99 11.26 -1.63 1.22
CA PRO A 99 10.95 -0.52 0.34
C PRO A 99 9.46 -0.16 0.43
N SER A 100 9.10 0.78 1.33
CA SER A 100 7.80 1.44 1.29
C SER A 100 7.83 2.66 0.37
N LEU A 101 6.70 3.08 -0.18
CA LEU A 101 6.69 4.15 -1.18
C LEU A 101 7.26 5.49 -0.67
N PRO A 102 6.94 5.94 0.56
CA PRO A 102 7.60 7.11 1.13
C PRO A 102 9.13 6.98 1.18
N LEU A 103 9.64 5.80 1.55
CA LEU A 103 11.08 5.54 1.63
C LEU A 103 11.72 5.48 0.25
N VAL A 104 11.12 4.82 -0.73
CA VAL A 104 11.62 4.79 -2.12
C VAL A 104 11.80 6.19 -2.67
N LEU A 105 10.82 7.07 -2.49
CA LEU A 105 10.90 8.46 -2.94
C LEU A 105 11.92 9.29 -2.16
N ALA A 106 11.98 9.11 -0.84
CA ALA A 106 12.90 9.85 0.02
C ALA A 106 14.37 9.44 -0.17
N VAL A 107 14.64 8.15 -0.36
CA VAL A 107 15.98 7.61 -0.66
C VAL A 107 16.55 8.19 -1.95
N ALA A 108 15.70 8.49 -2.93
CA ALA A 108 16.13 9.13 -4.16
C ALA A 108 16.53 10.62 -3.97
N GLN A 109 15.97 11.31 -2.96
CA GLN A 109 16.09 12.75 -2.77
C GLN A 109 17.04 13.15 -1.63
N ASP A 110 17.23 12.29 -0.63
CA ASP A 110 17.98 12.62 0.60
C ASP A 110 19.07 11.58 0.88
N ALA A 111 20.34 12.04 0.89
CA ALA A 111 21.49 11.18 1.07
C ALA A 111 21.55 10.56 2.48
N GLU A 112 21.05 11.26 3.51
CA GLU A 112 21.03 10.74 4.88
C GLU A 112 19.97 9.67 5.06
N VAL A 113 18.76 9.88 4.52
CA VAL A 113 17.72 8.84 4.48
C VAL A 113 18.25 7.60 3.74
N ARG A 114 18.93 7.78 2.61
CA ARG A 114 19.57 6.69 1.86
C ARG A 114 20.59 5.96 2.72
N ARG A 115 21.47 6.69 3.42
CA ARG A 115 22.49 6.10 4.29
C ARG A 115 21.86 5.20 5.35
N VAL A 116 20.83 5.70 6.04
CA VAL A 116 20.14 4.95 7.09
C VAL A 116 19.39 3.75 6.52
N PHE A 117 18.70 3.91 5.37
CA PHE A 117 17.96 2.83 4.72
C PHE A 117 18.83 1.63 4.37
N VAL A 118 20.05 1.85 3.87
CA VAL A 118 20.96 0.75 3.51
C VAL A 118 21.72 0.15 4.70
N ALA A 119 21.75 0.84 5.85
CA ALA A 119 22.49 0.40 7.02
C ALA A 119 21.78 -0.79 7.71
N PRO A 120 22.44 -1.94 7.91
CA PRO A 120 21.84 -3.09 8.59
C PRO A 120 21.63 -2.87 10.09
N GLU A 121 22.42 -1.99 10.69
CA GLU A 121 22.47 -1.74 12.13
C GLU A 121 22.34 -0.24 12.43
N ALA A 122 21.33 0.42 11.82
CA ALA A 122 21.03 1.80 12.16
C ALA A 122 20.50 1.90 13.60
N THR A 123 20.99 2.88 14.34
CA THR A 123 20.51 3.15 15.71
C THR A 123 19.11 3.76 15.69
N GLU A 124 18.35 3.60 16.78
CA GLU A 124 17.02 4.24 16.91
C GLU A 124 17.09 5.76 16.69
N THR A 125 18.12 6.42 17.16
CA THR A 125 18.30 7.86 16.95
C THR A 125 18.50 8.21 15.47
N GLU A 126 19.21 7.38 14.70
CA GLU A 126 19.41 7.58 13.26
C GLU A 126 18.09 7.32 12.50
N ILE A 127 17.34 6.30 12.90
CA ILE A 127 16.03 5.99 12.34
C ILE A 127 15.05 7.15 12.57
N ASP A 128 14.95 7.65 13.81
CA ASP A 128 14.08 8.78 14.15
C ASP A 128 14.46 10.05 13.38
N SER A 129 15.77 10.33 13.26
CA SER A 129 16.27 11.45 12.47
C SER A 129 15.91 11.32 11.00
N ALA A 130 16.07 10.13 10.41
CA ALA A 130 15.71 9.87 9.02
C ALA A 130 14.21 9.99 8.79
N LEU A 131 13.36 9.46 9.68
CA LEU A 131 11.89 9.63 9.59
C LEU A 131 11.47 11.10 9.65
N GLN A 132 12.09 11.90 10.53
CA GLN A 132 11.84 13.34 10.57
C GLN A 132 12.20 14.03 9.25
N ARG A 133 13.24 13.57 8.55
CA ARG A 133 13.60 14.08 7.23
C ARG A 133 12.58 13.67 6.19
N VAL A 134 12.14 12.41 6.16
CA VAL A 134 11.08 11.93 5.25
C VAL A 134 9.80 12.77 5.41
N ARG A 135 9.39 13.05 6.65
CA ARG A 135 8.20 13.89 6.95
C ARG A 135 8.33 15.34 6.45
N ARG A 136 9.54 15.87 6.32
CA ARG A 136 9.81 17.23 5.81
C ARG A 136 9.88 17.31 4.30
N LEU A 137 10.10 16.19 3.63
CA LEU A 137 10.06 16.10 2.18
C LEU A 137 8.60 16.09 1.69
N ASP A 138 8.36 16.64 0.49
CA ASP A 138 7.02 16.64 -0.11
C ASP A 138 6.64 15.26 -0.73
N VAL A 139 7.31 14.19 -0.28
CA VAL A 139 7.05 12.84 -0.76
C VAL A 139 5.69 12.31 -0.28
N LEU A 140 5.29 12.66 0.93
CA LEU A 140 4.04 12.17 1.51
C LEU A 140 2.80 12.69 0.77
N SER A 141 2.83 13.93 0.28
CA SER A 141 1.75 14.48 -0.55
C SER A 141 1.61 13.72 -1.87
N THR A 142 2.74 13.34 -2.48
CA THR A 142 2.76 12.54 -3.71
C THR A 142 2.22 11.13 -3.46
N VAL A 143 2.61 10.51 -2.35
CA VAL A 143 2.13 9.17 -1.96
C VAL A 143 0.63 9.18 -1.67
N ARG A 144 0.12 10.22 -0.99
CA ARG A 144 -1.32 10.38 -0.73
C ARG A 144 -2.13 10.48 -2.00
N ARG A 145 -1.72 11.33 -2.94
CA ARG A 145 -2.41 11.44 -4.24
C ARG A 145 -2.50 10.12 -4.96
N LEU A 146 -1.44 9.31 -4.94
CA LEU A 146 -1.49 7.99 -5.55
C LEU A 146 -2.48 7.06 -4.85
N ALA A 147 -2.58 7.11 -3.51
CA ALA A 147 -3.59 6.34 -2.78
C ALA A 147 -5.01 6.81 -3.14
N GLU A 148 -5.23 8.12 -3.26
CA GLU A 148 -6.50 8.75 -3.70
C GLU A 148 -6.90 8.27 -5.10
N ASP A 149 -5.96 8.26 -6.06
CA ASP A 149 -6.21 7.75 -7.41
C ASP A 149 -6.74 6.29 -7.41
N TYR A 150 -6.22 5.46 -6.52
CA TYR A 150 -6.70 4.07 -6.40
C TYR A 150 -8.07 3.98 -5.73
N THR A 151 -8.34 4.78 -4.70
CA THR A 151 -9.67 4.78 -4.06
C THR A 151 -10.75 5.36 -4.97
N GLU A 152 -10.44 6.40 -5.74
CA GLU A 152 -11.36 6.93 -6.76
C GLU A 152 -11.72 5.88 -7.81
N ARG A 153 -10.73 5.17 -8.36
CA ARG A 153 -10.98 4.06 -9.29
C ARG A 153 -11.86 2.96 -8.68
N ALA A 154 -11.66 2.63 -7.41
CA ALA A 154 -12.51 1.66 -6.72
C ALA A 154 -13.96 2.16 -6.58
N ARG A 155 -14.17 3.45 -6.26
CA ARG A 155 -15.50 4.09 -6.18
C ARG A 155 -16.23 4.08 -7.52
N ASP A 156 -15.54 4.50 -8.58
CA ASP A 156 -16.10 4.50 -9.93
C ASP A 156 -16.66 3.12 -10.33
N MET A 157 -15.94 2.06 -9.95
CA MET A 157 -16.38 0.69 -10.21
C MET A 157 -17.63 0.31 -9.40
N LEU A 158 -17.78 0.81 -8.17
CA LEU A 158 -18.96 0.59 -7.36
C LEU A 158 -20.18 1.37 -7.88
N GLU A 159 -19.98 2.55 -8.48
CA GLU A 159 -21.08 3.34 -9.03
C GLU A 159 -21.84 2.61 -10.13
N GLY A 160 -21.16 1.74 -10.87
CA GLY A 160 -21.79 0.88 -11.88
C GLY A 160 -22.70 -0.23 -11.33
N LEU A 161 -22.71 -0.47 -10.01
CA LEU A 161 -23.53 -1.49 -9.37
C LEU A 161 -24.89 -0.92 -8.92
N PRO A 162 -25.96 -1.73 -8.89
CA PRO A 162 -27.24 -1.33 -8.30
C PRO A 162 -27.06 -0.91 -6.84
N TYR A 163 -27.81 0.11 -6.42
CA TYR A 163 -27.78 0.56 -5.02
C TYR A 163 -28.24 -0.58 -4.09
N SER A 164 -27.47 -0.80 -3.05
CA SER A 164 -27.78 -1.77 -2.00
C SER A 164 -26.99 -1.42 -0.72
N ALA A 165 -27.44 -1.95 0.43
CA ALA A 165 -26.69 -1.81 1.70
C ALA A 165 -25.27 -2.40 1.58
N TYR A 166 -25.08 -3.42 0.77
CA TYR A 166 -23.74 -4.04 0.56
C TYR A 166 -22.83 -3.15 -0.29
N ARG A 167 -23.37 -2.51 -1.34
CA ARG A 167 -22.62 -1.49 -2.10
C ARG A 167 -22.22 -0.34 -1.19
N GLN A 168 -23.14 0.14 -0.33
CA GLN A 168 -22.80 1.19 0.63
C GLN A 168 -21.71 0.75 1.59
N ALA A 169 -21.78 -0.47 2.13
CA ALA A 169 -20.73 -1.01 3.01
C ALA A 169 -19.36 -1.06 2.33
N LEU A 170 -19.29 -1.40 1.03
CA LEU A 170 -18.03 -1.34 0.28
C LEU A 170 -17.53 0.10 0.10
N ALA A 171 -18.42 1.05 -0.16
CA ALA A 171 -18.07 2.48 -0.22
C ALA A 171 -17.57 3.00 1.13
N ASP A 172 -18.18 2.57 2.22
CA ASP A 172 -17.76 2.91 3.58
C ASP A 172 -16.34 2.35 3.89
N ILE A 173 -16.03 1.12 3.42
CA ILE A 173 -14.68 0.54 3.55
C ILE A 173 -13.64 1.40 2.80
N ILE A 174 -13.95 1.87 1.59
CA ILE A 174 -13.04 2.75 0.84
C ILE A 174 -12.81 4.04 1.61
N THR A 175 -13.87 4.63 2.15
CA THR A 175 -13.78 5.83 3.00
C THR A 175 -12.95 5.59 4.24
N GLU A 176 -13.16 4.47 4.94
CA GLU A 176 -12.36 4.10 6.11
C GLU A 176 -10.87 3.92 5.77
N VAL A 177 -10.54 3.36 4.61
CA VAL A 177 -9.15 3.24 4.14
C VAL A 177 -8.53 4.62 3.96
N GLU A 178 -9.26 5.59 3.40
CA GLU A 178 -8.78 6.97 3.24
C GLU A 178 -8.65 7.72 4.58
N GLU A 179 -9.61 7.52 5.47
CA GLU A 179 -9.68 8.21 6.77
C GLU A 179 -8.73 7.63 7.82
N ARG A 180 -8.05 6.51 7.56
CA ARG A 180 -6.99 5.98 8.45
C ARG A 180 -5.81 6.94 8.66
N ARG A 181 -5.89 8.13 8.09
CA ARG A 181 -4.90 9.22 8.16
C ARG A 181 -4.86 9.98 9.49
N LEU A 182 -5.84 9.79 10.37
CA LEU A 182 -6.04 10.70 11.53
C LEU A 182 -5.75 9.99 12.84
#